data_65e1c63aebdc5d6e3bdb3a850cb85b26
#
_entry.id   65e1c63aebdc5d6e3bdb3a850cb85b26
#
_cell.length_a   1.000
_cell.length_b   1.000
_cell.length_c   1.000
_cell.angle_alpha   90.00
_cell.angle_beta   90.00
_cell.angle_gamma   90.00
#
_symmetry.space_group_name_H-M   'P 1'
#
loop_
_entity.id
_entity.type
_entity.pdbx_description
1 polymer ?
#
loop_
_entity_poly.entity_id
_entity_poly.type
_entity_poly.pdbx_seq_one_letter_code
_entity_poly.pdbx_strand_id
1 'polypeptide(L)'
;MYTLSAYYHKSRVDFMDKKHPLFIGSCGTYHLYTVEKLPTHRPKGRLDYQLLYIASGRAHFYFDGKPTVVEAGNMVLYRPREEQRYYYYYGADQTEVYWVHFTGNNVKNFLRRSGIADDTRIIYTGISIEYKNLFMSMIEELNLQRIDYEEMLINYFTILLISLHRIALQKPRKKNLQNMNDMEQAAQYFRMHYNKPISIEDYAVSHNMSISWFIQNFRQYANTTPAQYVQSLRLTNAKMLLETTNYNITEIANLVGYENPLYFSRFFRKQCGMSPSQFRKQLVLNAENCPK
;
A
#
# COMPACT_ATOMS: atom_id res chain seq x y z
N MET A 1 -25.02 6.01 5.11
CA MET A 1 -24.12 5.46 4.07
C MET A 1 -23.28 6.61 3.53
N TYR A 2 -21.98 6.47 3.48
CA TYR A 2 -21.09 7.39 2.76
C TYR A 2 -20.74 6.71 1.43
N THR A 3 -20.84 7.44 0.33
CA THR A 3 -20.41 6.99 -0.99
C THR A 3 -19.64 8.11 -1.65
N LEU A 4 -18.51 7.78 -2.23
CA LEU A 4 -17.75 8.67 -3.08
C LEU A 4 -17.47 7.93 -4.39
N SER A 5 -17.88 8.50 -5.51
CA SER A 5 -17.71 7.88 -6.83
C SER A 5 -17.30 8.92 -7.84
N ALA A 6 -16.32 8.59 -8.67
CA ALA A 6 -15.81 9.44 -9.73
C ALA A 6 -15.80 8.68 -11.06
N TYR A 7 -16.11 9.38 -12.15
CA TYR A 7 -16.26 8.81 -13.49
C TYR A 7 -15.54 9.65 -14.53
N TYR A 8 -14.90 8.99 -15.48
CA TYR A 8 -14.26 9.66 -16.62
C TYR A 8 -15.28 10.44 -17.47
N HIS A 9 -16.45 9.82 -17.74
CA HIS A 9 -17.58 10.47 -18.41
C HIS A 9 -18.82 10.38 -17.53
N LYS A 10 -19.42 11.51 -17.20
CA LYS A 10 -20.65 11.59 -16.39
C LYS A 10 -21.83 10.80 -16.99
N SER A 11 -21.83 10.56 -18.30
CA SER A 11 -22.91 9.90 -19.02
C SER A 11 -22.68 8.42 -19.37
N ARG A 12 -21.46 7.88 -19.15
CA ARG A 12 -21.13 6.49 -19.48
C ARG A 12 -20.66 5.73 -18.26
N VAL A 13 -21.55 4.95 -17.71
CA VAL A 13 -21.28 4.12 -16.52
C VAL A 13 -20.59 2.79 -16.88
N ASP A 14 -20.64 2.38 -18.16
CA ASP A 14 -20.18 1.07 -18.63
C ASP A 14 -19.70 1.18 -20.10
N PHE A 15 -18.43 0.94 -20.40
CA PHE A 15 -17.89 0.99 -21.75
C PHE A 15 -16.66 0.12 -21.94
N MET A 16 -16.34 -0.21 -23.18
CA MET A 16 -15.15 -0.94 -23.58
C MET A 16 -14.22 -0.03 -24.38
N ASP A 17 -13.05 0.26 -23.83
CA ASP A 17 -11.97 0.91 -24.57
C ASP A 17 -11.18 -0.12 -25.39
N LYS A 18 -10.97 0.14 -26.69
CA LYS A 18 -10.21 -0.72 -27.60
C LYS A 18 -8.94 -0.04 -28.11
N LYS A 19 -8.73 1.22 -27.75
CA LYS A 19 -7.62 2.04 -28.26
C LYS A 19 -6.43 1.99 -27.31
N HIS A 20 -6.66 2.12 -26.01
CA HIS A 20 -5.59 2.18 -25.03
C HIS A 20 -5.27 0.79 -24.49
N PRO A 21 -4.01 0.52 -24.13
CA PRO A 21 -3.62 -0.75 -23.46
C PRO A 21 -4.34 -0.98 -22.13
N LEU A 22 -4.51 0.09 -21.37
CA LEU A 22 -5.20 0.14 -20.07
C LEU A 22 -5.86 1.50 -19.94
N PHE A 23 -7.09 1.52 -19.42
CA PHE A 23 -7.87 2.71 -19.22
C PHE A 23 -8.73 2.58 -17.95
N ILE A 24 -8.74 3.61 -17.11
CA ILE A 24 -9.52 3.65 -15.88
C ILE A 24 -10.80 4.47 -16.12
N GLY A 25 -11.95 3.79 -16.05
CA GLY A 25 -13.22 4.43 -16.37
C GLY A 25 -13.93 5.07 -15.16
N SER A 26 -13.80 4.46 -13.99
CA SER A 26 -14.41 4.98 -12.76
C SER A 26 -13.81 4.32 -11.52
N CYS A 27 -13.86 5.03 -10.41
CA CYS A 27 -13.47 4.57 -9.09
C CYS A 27 -14.46 5.02 -8.04
N GLY A 28 -14.54 4.31 -6.91
CA GLY A 28 -15.36 4.75 -5.80
C GLY A 28 -15.17 3.92 -4.54
N THR A 29 -15.87 4.36 -3.51
CA THR A 29 -15.93 3.68 -2.22
C THR A 29 -17.35 3.69 -1.67
N TYR A 30 -17.67 2.64 -0.92
CA TYR A 30 -18.89 2.54 -0.11
C TYR A 30 -18.48 2.34 1.34
N HIS A 31 -19.06 3.14 2.21
CA HIS A 31 -18.92 2.99 3.66
C HIS A 31 -20.34 2.93 4.26
N LEU A 32 -20.69 1.78 4.79
CA LEU A 32 -22.04 1.52 5.29
C LEU A 32 -22.10 1.86 6.78
N TYR A 33 -22.89 2.89 7.15
CA TYR A 33 -23.13 3.30 8.53
C TYR A 33 -24.56 3.05 9.00
N THR A 34 -25.52 3.12 8.08
CA THR A 34 -26.96 3.14 8.42
C THR A 34 -27.82 2.29 7.50
N VAL A 35 -27.30 1.91 6.33
CA VAL A 35 -28.02 1.09 5.36
C VAL A 35 -27.77 -0.37 5.69
N GLU A 36 -28.82 -1.08 6.07
CA GLU A 36 -28.72 -2.48 6.50
C GLU A 36 -28.14 -3.39 5.41
N LYS A 37 -28.50 -3.16 4.14
CA LYS A 37 -28.05 -3.96 3.00
C LYS A 37 -27.91 -3.11 1.75
N LEU A 38 -26.79 -3.22 1.05
CA LEU A 38 -26.58 -2.60 -0.26
C LEU A 38 -26.39 -3.70 -1.33
N PRO A 39 -27.43 -4.04 -2.11
CA PRO A 39 -27.36 -5.09 -3.13
C PRO A 39 -26.90 -4.54 -4.48
N THR A 40 -26.21 -5.37 -5.24
CA THR A 40 -25.91 -5.18 -6.66
C THR A 40 -26.31 -6.45 -7.42
N HIS A 41 -27.07 -6.30 -8.50
CA HIS A 41 -27.38 -7.39 -9.41
C HIS A 41 -27.35 -6.90 -10.85
N ARG A 42 -26.39 -7.41 -11.62
CA ARG A 42 -26.21 -7.16 -13.06
C ARG A 42 -26.12 -8.50 -13.78
N PRO A 43 -27.27 -9.05 -14.28
CA PRO A 43 -27.31 -10.40 -14.87
C PRO A 43 -26.42 -10.55 -16.12
N LYS A 44 -26.23 -9.47 -16.89
CA LYS A 44 -25.39 -9.46 -18.10
C LYS A 44 -23.96 -8.97 -17.82
N GLY A 45 -23.64 -8.71 -16.53
CA GLY A 45 -22.37 -8.12 -16.13
C GLY A 45 -22.15 -6.70 -16.67
N ARG A 46 -20.91 -6.32 -16.79
CA ARG A 46 -20.43 -5.05 -17.34
C ARG A 46 -19.61 -5.30 -18.62
N LEU A 47 -19.35 -4.27 -19.39
CA LEU A 47 -18.45 -4.32 -20.56
C LEU A 47 -16.96 -4.16 -20.18
N ASP A 48 -16.70 -3.59 -19.00
CA ASP A 48 -15.38 -3.40 -18.43
C ASP A 48 -15.08 -4.40 -17.32
N TYR A 49 -13.85 -4.40 -16.83
CA TYR A 49 -13.42 -5.12 -15.63
C TYR A 49 -13.80 -4.32 -14.38
N GLN A 50 -14.06 -5.03 -13.30
CA GLN A 50 -14.25 -4.43 -11.98
C GLN A 50 -13.36 -5.14 -10.96
N LEU A 51 -12.54 -4.37 -10.23
CA LEU A 51 -11.81 -4.84 -9.06
C LEU A 51 -12.41 -4.17 -7.83
N LEU A 52 -12.82 -5.00 -6.85
CA LEU A 52 -13.36 -4.56 -5.57
C LEU A 52 -12.37 -4.93 -4.47
N TYR A 53 -12.10 -4.04 -3.55
CA TYR A 53 -11.30 -4.27 -2.35
C TYR A 53 -12.17 -4.16 -1.10
N ILE A 54 -12.25 -5.24 -0.33
CA ILE A 54 -12.96 -5.26 0.94
C ILE A 54 -11.98 -4.80 2.00
N ALA A 55 -12.07 -3.53 2.40
CA ALA A 55 -11.11 -2.89 3.29
C ALA A 55 -11.44 -3.13 4.77
N SER A 56 -12.74 -3.26 5.11
CA SER A 56 -13.23 -3.71 6.42
C SER A 56 -14.57 -4.43 6.29
N GLY A 57 -14.93 -5.21 7.31
CA GLY A 57 -16.16 -5.99 7.33
C GLY A 57 -16.13 -7.17 6.35
N ARG A 58 -17.28 -7.45 5.75
CA ARG A 58 -17.47 -8.58 4.82
C ARG A 58 -18.47 -8.26 3.73
N ALA A 59 -18.32 -8.95 2.59
CA ALA A 59 -19.22 -8.86 1.45
C ALA A 59 -19.69 -10.26 1.03
N HIS A 60 -20.90 -10.35 0.52
CA HIS A 60 -21.51 -11.59 0.07
C HIS A 60 -21.64 -11.57 -1.45
N PHE A 61 -20.92 -12.48 -2.10
CA PHE A 61 -20.90 -12.64 -3.54
C PHE A 61 -21.61 -13.92 -3.95
N TYR A 62 -22.09 -13.96 -5.19
CA TYR A 62 -22.56 -15.17 -5.83
C TYR A 62 -21.68 -15.43 -7.06
N PHE A 63 -20.98 -16.54 -7.07
CA PHE A 63 -20.19 -16.99 -8.22
C PHE A 63 -20.80 -18.29 -8.75
N ASP A 64 -21.23 -18.27 -10.01
CA ASP A 64 -21.88 -19.42 -10.64
C ASP A 64 -23.07 -19.95 -9.79
N GLY A 65 -23.87 -19.01 -9.24
CA GLY A 65 -25.00 -19.30 -8.37
C GLY A 65 -24.66 -19.70 -6.92
N LYS A 66 -23.38 -19.88 -6.58
CA LYS A 66 -22.92 -20.28 -5.24
C LYS A 66 -22.65 -19.07 -4.35
N PRO A 67 -23.25 -18.99 -3.16
CA PRO A 67 -22.97 -17.92 -2.22
C PRO A 67 -21.54 -18.06 -1.66
N THR A 68 -20.81 -16.96 -1.63
CA THR A 68 -19.44 -16.89 -1.12
C THR A 68 -19.28 -15.65 -0.25
N VAL A 69 -18.85 -15.82 0.99
CA VAL A 69 -18.51 -14.69 1.87
C VAL A 69 -17.06 -14.31 1.65
N VAL A 70 -16.81 -13.04 1.40
CA VAL A 70 -15.47 -12.48 1.23
C VAL A 70 -15.22 -11.47 2.35
N GLU A 71 -14.23 -11.74 3.16
CA GLU A 71 -13.85 -10.92 4.30
C GLU A 71 -12.87 -9.81 3.92
N ALA A 72 -12.66 -8.87 4.84
CA ALA A 72 -11.66 -7.81 4.71
C ALA A 72 -10.27 -8.38 4.37
N GLY A 73 -9.49 -7.60 3.62
CA GLY A 73 -8.18 -8.01 3.11
C GLY A 73 -8.23 -8.88 1.85
N ASN A 74 -9.38 -8.92 1.18
CA ASN A 74 -9.53 -9.59 -0.11
C ASN A 74 -9.95 -8.60 -1.20
N MET A 75 -9.53 -8.89 -2.43
CA MET A 75 -10.06 -8.26 -3.63
C MET A 75 -10.86 -9.25 -4.46
N VAL A 76 -11.91 -8.76 -5.11
CA VAL A 76 -12.75 -9.54 -6.02
C VAL A 76 -12.65 -8.94 -7.41
N LEU A 77 -12.30 -9.78 -8.39
CA LEU A 77 -12.20 -9.38 -9.79
C LEU A 77 -13.38 -9.94 -10.59
N TYR A 78 -14.13 -9.05 -11.20
CA TYR A 78 -15.10 -9.37 -12.24
C TYR A 78 -14.53 -9.02 -13.62
N ARG A 79 -14.73 -9.93 -14.56
CA ARG A 79 -14.36 -9.74 -15.97
C ARG A 79 -15.56 -9.23 -16.76
N PRO A 80 -15.32 -8.68 -17.96
CA PRO A 80 -16.42 -8.27 -18.85
C PRO A 80 -17.43 -9.37 -19.07
N ARG A 81 -18.73 -9.01 -18.97
CA ARG A 81 -19.90 -9.86 -19.18
C ARG A 81 -20.09 -10.98 -18.16
N GLU A 82 -19.34 -11.01 -17.06
CA GLU A 82 -19.63 -11.90 -15.93
C GLU A 82 -20.81 -11.36 -15.12
N GLU A 83 -21.76 -12.23 -14.77
CA GLU A 83 -22.86 -11.85 -13.87
C GLU A 83 -22.29 -11.31 -12.57
N GLN A 84 -22.80 -10.14 -12.17
CA GLN A 84 -22.41 -9.51 -10.90
C GLN A 84 -23.61 -9.55 -9.97
N ARG A 85 -23.51 -10.40 -8.95
CA ARG A 85 -24.53 -10.53 -7.91
C ARG A 85 -23.82 -10.55 -6.57
N TYR A 86 -23.97 -9.45 -5.80
CA TYR A 86 -23.35 -9.31 -4.50
C TYR A 86 -24.09 -8.28 -3.64
N TYR A 87 -23.82 -8.30 -2.35
CA TYR A 87 -24.33 -7.31 -1.41
C TYR A 87 -23.39 -7.14 -0.22
N TYR A 88 -23.49 -5.98 0.40
CA TYR A 88 -22.82 -5.62 1.63
C TYR A 88 -23.84 -5.48 2.74
N TYR A 89 -23.47 -5.85 3.96
CA TYR A 89 -24.26 -5.58 5.15
C TYR A 89 -23.59 -4.51 6.01
N TYR A 90 -24.42 -3.71 6.67
CA TYR A 90 -24.03 -2.98 7.85
C TYR A 90 -23.92 -3.98 9.00
N GLY A 91 -22.75 -4.03 9.63
CA GLY A 91 -22.49 -4.89 10.79
C GLY A 91 -21.54 -4.17 11.76
N ALA A 92 -21.22 -4.85 12.87
CA ALA A 92 -20.32 -4.33 13.90
C ALA A 92 -18.94 -3.90 13.32
N ASP A 93 -18.52 -4.52 12.22
CA ASP A 93 -17.22 -4.29 11.57
C ASP A 93 -17.21 -3.14 10.56
N GLN A 94 -18.31 -2.39 10.41
CA GLN A 94 -18.45 -1.25 9.48
C GLN A 94 -17.87 -1.55 8.09
N THR A 95 -18.66 -2.20 7.24
CA THR A 95 -18.19 -2.61 5.91
C THR A 95 -17.76 -1.42 5.06
N GLU A 96 -16.50 -1.45 4.63
CA GLU A 96 -15.86 -0.46 3.76
C GLU A 96 -15.31 -1.17 2.52
N VAL A 97 -15.73 -0.72 1.35
CA VAL A 97 -15.36 -1.32 0.06
C VAL A 97 -14.91 -0.23 -0.90
N TYR A 98 -13.80 -0.47 -1.58
CA TYR A 98 -13.32 0.33 -2.69
C TYR A 98 -13.50 -0.45 -3.99
N TRP A 99 -13.71 0.26 -5.09
CA TRP A 99 -13.83 -0.36 -6.40
C TRP A 99 -13.23 0.52 -7.49
N VAL A 100 -12.75 -0.14 -8.54
CA VAL A 100 -12.29 0.49 -9.78
C VAL A 100 -12.82 -0.28 -10.97
N HIS A 101 -13.31 0.44 -11.98
CA HIS A 101 -13.65 -0.09 -13.27
C HIS A 101 -12.56 0.30 -14.28
N PHE A 102 -12.10 -0.68 -15.03
CA PHE A 102 -11.02 -0.50 -16.00
C PHE A 102 -11.22 -1.36 -17.24
N THR A 103 -10.65 -0.91 -18.35
CA THR A 103 -10.79 -1.55 -19.64
C THR A 103 -9.52 -1.32 -20.47
N GLY A 104 -9.45 -1.84 -21.70
CA GLY A 104 -8.33 -1.68 -22.59
C GLY A 104 -8.06 -2.94 -23.40
N ASN A 105 -7.23 -2.80 -24.45
CA ASN A 105 -6.91 -3.92 -25.36
C ASN A 105 -5.83 -4.87 -24.81
N ASN A 106 -5.12 -4.49 -23.73
CA ASN A 106 -4.02 -5.28 -23.14
C ASN A 106 -4.24 -5.65 -21.65
N VAL A 107 -5.44 -5.43 -21.11
CA VAL A 107 -5.76 -5.68 -19.68
C VAL A 107 -5.38 -7.09 -19.24
N LYS A 108 -5.65 -8.12 -20.06
CA LYS A 108 -5.30 -9.51 -19.72
C LYS A 108 -3.82 -9.70 -19.42
N ASN A 109 -2.95 -9.03 -20.19
CA ASN A 109 -1.51 -9.12 -19.95
C ASN A 109 -1.09 -8.38 -18.67
N PHE A 110 -1.71 -7.23 -18.35
CA PHE A 110 -1.49 -6.57 -17.06
C PHE A 110 -1.85 -7.47 -15.88
N LEU A 111 -3.02 -8.11 -15.92
CA LEU A 111 -3.47 -9.04 -14.88
C LEU A 111 -2.54 -10.26 -14.75
N ARG A 112 -2.18 -10.92 -15.86
CA ARG A 112 -1.25 -12.08 -15.85
C ARG A 112 0.12 -11.70 -15.29
N ARG A 113 0.68 -10.56 -15.69
CA ARG A 113 1.95 -10.06 -15.13
C ARG A 113 1.88 -9.78 -13.63
N SER A 114 0.69 -9.53 -13.11
CA SER A 114 0.44 -9.34 -11.69
C SER A 114 0.16 -10.66 -10.94
N GLY A 115 0.34 -11.80 -11.60
CA GLY A 115 0.10 -13.12 -10.99
C GLY A 115 -1.38 -13.50 -10.89
N ILE A 116 -2.26 -12.76 -11.58
CA ILE A 116 -3.71 -13.01 -11.57
C ILE A 116 -4.04 -13.89 -12.79
N ALA A 117 -4.37 -15.15 -12.53
CA ALA A 117 -4.75 -16.11 -13.57
C ALA A 117 -6.15 -15.81 -14.13
N ASP A 118 -6.45 -16.38 -15.32
CA ASP A 118 -7.69 -16.09 -16.05
C ASP A 118 -8.96 -16.57 -15.29
N ASP A 119 -8.83 -17.52 -14.38
CA ASP A 119 -9.89 -18.07 -13.52
C ASP A 119 -9.94 -17.47 -12.10
N THR A 120 -8.95 -16.66 -11.73
CA THR A 120 -8.87 -16.05 -10.40
C THR A 120 -9.99 -15.04 -10.21
N ARG A 121 -10.84 -15.25 -9.22
CA ARG A 121 -11.93 -14.34 -8.82
C ARG A 121 -11.65 -13.61 -7.52
N ILE A 122 -11.06 -14.29 -6.55
CA ILE A 122 -10.74 -13.74 -5.22
C ILE A 122 -9.23 -13.72 -5.07
N ILE A 123 -8.71 -12.56 -4.70
CA ILE A 123 -7.29 -12.30 -4.51
C ILE A 123 -7.11 -11.86 -3.07
N TYR A 124 -6.41 -12.65 -2.28
CA TYR A 124 -6.08 -12.24 -0.94
C TYR A 124 -4.91 -11.26 -0.96
N THR A 125 -5.07 -10.13 -0.27
CA THR A 125 -4.10 -9.01 -0.30
C THR A 125 -3.68 -8.55 1.08
N GLY A 126 -4.39 -8.99 2.12
CA GLY A 126 -4.29 -8.37 3.45
C GLY A 126 -5.01 -7.02 3.51
N ILE A 127 -5.10 -6.49 4.74
CA ILE A 127 -5.65 -5.16 4.99
C ILE A 127 -4.47 -4.19 4.97
N SER A 128 -4.47 -3.23 4.03
CA SER A 128 -3.42 -2.21 3.93
C SER A 128 -3.99 -0.83 3.70
N ILE A 129 -3.45 0.15 4.43
CA ILE A 129 -3.76 1.57 4.22
C ILE A 129 -3.26 2.06 2.85
N GLU A 130 -2.21 1.44 2.31
CA GLU A 130 -1.68 1.80 0.99
C GLU A 130 -2.69 1.53 -0.12
N TYR A 131 -3.45 0.42 -0.04
CA TYR A 131 -4.52 0.15 -1.01
C TYR A 131 -5.62 1.21 -0.93
N LYS A 132 -6.06 1.56 0.30
CA LYS A 132 -7.04 2.63 0.49
C LYS A 132 -6.56 3.94 -0.12
N ASN A 133 -5.30 4.31 0.12
CA ASN A 133 -4.70 5.53 -0.41
C ASN A 133 -4.65 5.52 -1.94
N LEU A 134 -4.27 4.39 -2.57
CA LEU A 134 -4.27 4.27 -4.03
C LEU A 134 -5.67 4.44 -4.64
N PHE A 135 -6.70 3.81 -4.04
CA PHE A 135 -8.08 4.01 -4.48
C PHE A 135 -8.53 5.46 -4.29
N MET A 136 -8.24 6.08 -3.14
CA MET A 136 -8.59 7.49 -2.89
C MET A 136 -7.89 8.43 -3.86
N SER A 137 -6.61 8.21 -4.18
CA SER A 137 -5.89 8.99 -5.18
C SER A 137 -6.54 8.85 -6.57
N MET A 138 -6.95 7.65 -6.98
CA MET A 138 -7.66 7.47 -8.25
C MET A 138 -9.01 8.18 -8.27
N ILE A 139 -9.76 8.16 -7.15
CA ILE A 139 -11.03 8.88 -7.02
C ILE A 139 -10.81 10.40 -7.13
N GLU A 140 -9.77 10.91 -6.47
CA GLU A 140 -9.43 12.33 -6.49
C GLU A 140 -9.04 12.80 -7.90
N GLU A 141 -8.19 12.05 -8.62
CA GLU A 141 -7.80 12.38 -9.99
C GLU A 141 -8.99 12.41 -10.95
N LEU A 142 -9.91 11.44 -10.84
CA LEU A 142 -11.13 11.42 -11.64
C LEU A 142 -12.08 12.60 -11.34
N ASN A 143 -12.11 13.06 -10.08
CA ASN A 143 -12.95 14.19 -9.68
C ASN A 143 -12.37 15.54 -10.13
N LEU A 144 -11.06 15.70 -9.99
CA LEU A 144 -10.39 16.98 -10.26
C LEU A 144 -9.95 17.13 -11.73
N GLN A 145 -9.70 16.02 -12.41
CA GLN A 145 -9.26 15.97 -13.82
C GLN A 145 -8.12 16.96 -14.10
N ARG A 146 -7.08 16.93 -13.26
CA ARG A 146 -5.88 17.76 -13.41
C ARG A 146 -5.13 17.38 -14.71
N ILE A 147 -4.17 18.21 -15.11
CA ILE A 147 -3.29 17.88 -16.24
C ILE A 147 -2.70 16.48 -16.02
N ASP A 148 -2.69 15.65 -17.06
CA ASP A 148 -2.15 14.27 -17.06
C ASP A 148 -2.85 13.29 -16.11
N TYR A 149 -4.10 13.59 -15.67
CA TYR A 149 -4.84 12.73 -14.73
C TYR A 149 -5.06 11.31 -15.26
N GLU A 150 -5.22 11.11 -16.57
CA GLU A 150 -5.37 9.77 -17.16
C GLU A 150 -4.10 8.93 -16.95
N GLU A 151 -2.94 9.54 -17.13
CA GLU A 151 -1.65 8.88 -16.89
C GLU A 151 -1.43 8.59 -15.42
N MET A 152 -1.80 9.53 -14.53
CA MET A 152 -1.77 9.32 -13.08
C MET A 152 -2.67 8.16 -12.66
N LEU A 153 -3.87 8.04 -13.19
CA LEU A 153 -4.77 6.92 -12.94
C LEU A 153 -4.16 5.57 -13.30
N ILE A 154 -3.55 5.49 -14.49
CA ILE A 154 -2.86 4.28 -14.97
C ILE A 154 -1.69 3.94 -14.05
N ASN A 155 -0.93 4.94 -13.60
CA ASN A 155 0.20 4.75 -12.70
C ASN A 155 -0.26 4.25 -11.32
N TYR A 156 -1.27 4.85 -10.70
CA TYR A 156 -1.82 4.37 -9.41
C TYR A 156 -2.34 2.93 -9.51
N PHE A 157 -3.07 2.62 -10.57
CA PHE A 157 -3.57 1.26 -10.78
C PHE A 157 -2.43 0.27 -11.07
N THR A 158 -1.40 0.68 -11.80
CA THR A 158 -0.21 -0.14 -12.05
C THR A 158 0.56 -0.43 -10.75
N ILE A 159 0.69 0.57 -9.86
CA ILE A 159 1.28 0.36 -8.52
C ILE A 159 0.46 -0.67 -7.73
N LEU A 160 -0.87 -0.57 -7.77
CA LEU A 160 -1.76 -1.56 -7.14
C LEU A 160 -1.48 -2.97 -7.69
N LEU A 161 -1.43 -3.14 -9.01
CA LEU A 161 -1.15 -4.43 -9.65
C LEU A 161 0.24 -4.97 -9.31
N ILE A 162 1.27 -4.13 -9.25
CA ILE A 162 2.63 -4.52 -8.83
C ILE A 162 2.61 -4.99 -7.36
N SER A 163 1.87 -4.32 -6.50
CA SER A 163 1.73 -4.72 -5.10
C SER A 163 1.08 -6.10 -4.97
N LEU A 164 0.04 -6.39 -5.77
CA LEU A 164 -0.58 -7.71 -5.85
C LEU A 164 0.40 -8.77 -6.34
N HIS A 165 1.22 -8.47 -7.34
CA HIS A 165 2.25 -9.39 -7.85
C HIS A 165 3.28 -9.74 -6.76
N ARG A 166 3.74 -8.76 -5.98
CA ARG A 166 4.67 -8.99 -4.86
C ARG A 166 4.09 -9.96 -3.83
N ILE A 167 2.79 -9.84 -3.52
CA ILE A 167 2.10 -10.76 -2.61
C ILE A 167 2.01 -12.15 -3.22
N ALA A 168 1.65 -12.27 -4.50
CA ALA A 168 1.54 -13.56 -5.19
C ALA A 168 2.88 -14.31 -5.23
N LEU A 169 4.00 -13.62 -5.40
CA LEU A 169 5.35 -14.22 -5.39
C LEU A 169 5.78 -14.74 -4.01
N GLN A 170 5.25 -14.14 -2.93
CA GLN A 170 5.62 -14.52 -1.56
C GLN A 170 5.01 -15.87 -1.10
N LYS A 171 4.31 -16.62 -1.98
CA LYS A 171 3.62 -17.91 -1.70
C LYS A 171 2.98 -17.90 -0.30
N PRO A 172 1.79 -17.37 -0.13
CA PRO A 172 1.18 -17.29 1.19
C PRO A 172 0.78 -18.68 1.69
N ARG A 173 1.43 -19.18 2.73
CA ARG A 173 0.72 -20.03 3.67
C ARG A 173 -0.32 -19.13 4.34
N LYS A 174 -1.58 -19.57 4.49
CA LYS A 174 -2.70 -18.82 5.13
C LYS A 174 -2.33 -18.14 6.48
N LYS A 175 -1.27 -18.61 7.13
CA LYS A 175 -0.71 -18.10 8.39
C LYS A 175 0.21 -16.87 8.22
N ASN A 176 0.67 -16.56 6.98
CA ASN A 176 1.68 -15.50 6.75
C ASN A 176 1.10 -14.11 6.51
N LEU A 177 -0.19 -13.98 6.39
CA LEU A 177 -0.82 -12.75 5.90
C LEU A 177 -1.25 -11.84 7.05
N GLN A 178 -1.67 -12.40 8.17
CA GLN A 178 -1.78 -11.64 9.42
C GLN A 178 -0.40 -11.14 9.82
N ASN A 179 0.62 -11.99 9.64
CA ASN A 179 2.01 -11.67 9.89
C ASN A 179 2.53 -10.48 9.04
N MET A 180 2.08 -10.33 7.79
CA MET A 180 2.50 -9.20 6.93
C MET A 180 1.91 -7.88 7.40
N ASN A 181 0.64 -7.87 7.81
CA ASN A 181 0.01 -6.68 8.38
C ASN A 181 0.70 -6.27 9.69
N ASP A 182 1.02 -7.24 10.55
CA ASP A 182 1.74 -7.00 11.80
C ASP A 182 3.14 -6.43 11.54
N MET A 183 3.84 -6.92 10.50
CA MET A 183 5.17 -6.43 10.13
C MET A 183 5.12 -5.04 9.49
N GLU A 184 4.08 -4.75 8.72
CA GLU A 184 3.85 -3.41 8.17
C GLU A 184 3.56 -2.40 9.28
N GLN A 185 2.72 -2.76 10.26
CA GLN A 185 2.46 -1.94 11.44
C GLN A 185 3.75 -1.70 12.25
N ALA A 186 4.58 -2.73 12.42
CA ALA A 186 5.88 -2.59 13.06
C ALA A 186 6.79 -1.63 12.30
N ALA A 187 6.88 -1.75 10.97
CA ALA A 187 7.68 -0.85 10.15
C ALA A 187 7.17 0.59 10.22
N GLN A 188 5.85 0.80 10.24
CA GLN A 188 5.24 2.11 10.43
C GLN A 188 5.56 2.69 11.82
N TYR A 189 5.41 1.89 12.87
CA TYR A 189 5.79 2.29 14.23
C TYR A 189 7.26 2.73 14.29
N PHE A 190 8.18 1.97 13.69
CA PHE A 190 9.60 2.32 13.66
C PHE A 190 9.87 3.59 12.86
N ARG A 191 9.18 3.83 11.74
CA ARG A 191 9.28 5.10 10.99
C ARG A 191 8.84 6.31 11.81
N MET A 192 7.83 6.16 12.64
CA MET A 192 7.30 7.26 13.47
C MET A 192 8.12 7.51 14.75
N HIS A 193 8.85 6.49 15.23
CA HIS A 193 9.51 6.54 16.54
C HIS A 193 11.01 6.29 16.50
N TYR A 194 11.67 6.23 15.32
CA TYR A 194 13.10 5.90 15.18
C TYR A 194 14.00 6.77 16.04
N ASN A 195 13.60 8.01 16.32
CA ASN A 195 14.34 8.99 17.11
C ASN A 195 14.19 8.82 18.63
N LYS A 196 13.42 7.84 19.08
CA LYS A 196 13.22 7.49 20.49
C LYS A 196 13.96 6.20 20.84
N PRO A 197 14.18 5.90 22.12
CA PRO A 197 14.60 4.55 22.53
C PRO A 197 13.56 3.54 22.08
N ILE A 198 13.98 2.56 21.28
CA ILE A 198 13.14 1.46 20.80
C ILE A 198 13.75 0.15 21.29
N SER A 199 12.97 -0.60 22.08
CA SER A 199 13.24 -2.00 22.40
C SER A 199 12.47 -2.87 21.42
N ILE A 200 13.18 -3.70 20.67
CA ILE A 200 12.59 -4.67 19.75
C ILE A 200 11.85 -5.77 20.52
N GLU A 201 12.41 -6.14 21.67
CA GLU A 201 11.82 -7.12 22.59
C GLU A 201 10.48 -6.64 23.14
N ASP A 202 10.43 -5.40 23.67
CA ASP A 202 9.20 -4.83 24.24
C ASP A 202 8.12 -4.66 23.17
N TYR A 203 8.51 -4.27 21.96
CA TYR A 203 7.58 -4.20 20.83
C TYR A 203 6.96 -5.58 20.54
N ALA A 204 7.78 -6.62 20.42
CA ALA A 204 7.30 -7.96 20.14
C ALA A 204 6.35 -8.46 21.25
N VAL A 205 6.75 -8.31 22.52
CA VAL A 205 5.97 -8.75 23.70
C VAL A 205 4.63 -8.01 23.76
N SER A 206 4.62 -6.68 23.57
CA SER A 206 3.39 -5.88 23.64
C SER A 206 2.38 -6.23 22.53
N HIS A 207 2.83 -6.88 21.46
CA HIS A 207 1.99 -7.36 20.37
C HIS A 207 1.76 -8.87 20.38
N ASN A 208 2.00 -9.54 21.54
CA ASN A 208 1.84 -10.98 21.72
C ASN A 208 2.66 -11.84 20.76
N MET A 209 3.86 -11.37 20.39
CA MET A 209 4.79 -12.05 19.49
C MET A 209 6.01 -12.55 20.26
N SER A 210 6.51 -13.76 19.94
CA SER A 210 7.85 -14.13 20.42
C SER A 210 8.91 -13.34 19.65
N ILE A 211 9.99 -12.96 20.35
CA ILE A 211 11.08 -12.14 19.78
C ILE A 211 11.66 -12.80 18.52
N SER A 212 11.97 -14.08 18.59
CA SER A 212 12.54 -14.85 17.46
C SER A 212 11.59 -14.88 16.26
N TRP A 213 10.29 -15.10 16.52
CA TRP A 213 9.27 -15.09 15.48
C TRP A 213 9.15 -13.73 14.83
N PHE A 214 9.13 -12.65 15.63
CA PHE A 214 9.06 -11.28 15.14
C PHE A 214 10.26 -10.92 14.26
N ILE A 215 11.50 -11.18 14.72
CA ILE A 215 12.72 -10.89 13.96
C ILE A 215 12.74 -11.64 12.62
N GLN A 216 12.35 -12.93 12.63
CA GLN A 216 12.31 -13.74 11.42
C GLN A 216 11.29 -13.23 10.39
N ASN A 217 10.06 -12.92 10.84
CA ASN A 217 9.00 -12.43 9.94
C ASN A 217 9.28 -11.01 9.45
N PHE A 218 9.81 -10.13 10.31
CA PHE A 218 10.22 -8.80 9.89
C PHE A 218 11.35 -8.84 8.86
N ARG A 219 12.31 -9.76 9.04
CA ARG A 219 13.37 -9.96 8.05
C ARG A 219 12.84 -10.45 6.71
N GLN A 220 11.81 -11.28 6.70
CA GLN A 220 11.13 -11.70 5.45
C GLN A 220 10.37 -10.54 4.81
N TYR A 221 9.75 -9.68 5.61
CA TYR A 221 9.01 -8.51 5.14
C TYR A 221 9.92 -7.41 4.59
N ALA A 222 10.93 -7.00 5.36
CA ALA A 222 11.77 -5.81 5.08
C ALA A 222 13.16 -6.14 4.49
N ASN A 223 13.49 -7.43 4.27
CA ASN A 223 14.81 -7.93 3.88
C ASN A 223 15.95 -7.50 4.84
N THR A 224 15.61 -7.11 6.07
CA THR A 224 16.56 -6.68 7.10
C THR A 224 15.96 -6.93 8.48
N THR A 225 16.78 -7.00 9.53
CA THR A 225 16.27 -7.16 10.89
C THR A 225 15.61 -5.87 11.39
N PRO A 226 14.66 -5.93 12.37
CA PRO A 226 14.05 -4.73 12.95
C PRO A 226 15.08 -3.71 13.44
N ALA A 227 16.11 -4.17 14.15
CA ALA A 227 17.18 -3.30 14.65
C ALA A 227 17.95 -2.60 13.52
N GLN A 228 18.32 -3.34 12.47
CA GLN A 228 18.98 -2.77 11.29
C GLN A 228 18.06 -1.80 10.54
N TYR A 229 16.77 -2.08 10.49
CA TYR A 229 15.79 -1.18 9.89
C TYR A 229 15.72 0.16 10.62
N VAL A 230 15.64 0.16 11.96
CA VAL A 230 15.69 1.38 12.78
C VAL A 230 17.00 2.12 12.57
N GLN A 231 18.15 1.41 12.54
CA GLN A 231 19.45 2.00 12.28
C GLN A 231 19.52 2.68 10.89
N SER A 232 18.93 2.08 9.86
CA SER A 232 18.89 2.68 8.52
C SER A 232 18.05 3.96 8.48
N LEU A 233 16.91 3.99 9.19
CA LEU A 233 16.09 5.19 9.34
C LEU A 233 16.87 6.31 10.01
N ARG A 234 17.56 6.02 11.12
CA ARG A 234 18.42 6.98 11.83
C ARG A 234 19.53 7.52 10.95
N LEU A 235 20.17 6.65 10.19
CA LEU A 235 21.26 7.04 9.28
C LEU A 235 20.76 7.94 8.15
N THR A 236 19.65 7.60 7.53
CA THR A 236 19.05 8.40 6.45
C THR A 236 18.66 9.80 6.95
N ASN A 237 18.04 9.89 8.11
CA ASN A 237 17.67 11.16 8.70
C ASN A 237 18.90 11.97 9.17
N ALA A 238 19.95 11.31 9.68
CA ALA A 238 21.20 11.97 10.02
C ALA A 238 21.87 12.61 8.79
N LYS A 239 21.90 11.89 7.65
CA LYS A 239 22.43 12.44 6.39
C LYS A 239 21.64 13.67 5.95
N MET A 240 20.31 13.59 5.98
CA MET A 240 19.43 14.72 5.66
C MET A 240 19.73 15.93 6.56
N LEU A 241 19.83 15.75 7.89
CA LEU A 241 20.11 16.83 8.82
C LEU A 241 21.53 17.42 8.62
N LEU A 242 22.51 16.59 8.28
CA LEU A 242 23.87 17.06 7.95
C LEU A 242 23.89 17.93 6.69
N GLU A 243 23.02 17.66 5.72
CA GLU A 243 22.90 18.38 4.47
C GLU A 243 22.07 19.66 4.62
N THR A 244 20.95 19.62 5.35
CA THR A 244 19.94 20.68 5.34
C THR A 244 20.00 21.62 6.54
N THR A 245 20.84 21.34 7.55
CA THR A 245 20.88 22.12 8.79
C THR A 245 22.29 22.44 9.25
N ASN A 246 22.41 23.47 10.10
CA ASN A 246 23.67 23.84 10.77
C ASN A 246 23.81 23.22 12.18
N TYR A 247 22.97 22.26 12.55
CA TYR A 247 23.10 21.58 13.84
C TYR A 247 24.48 20.95 14.02
N ASN A 248 25.02 21.01 15.22
CA ASN A 248 26.27 20.31 15.51
C ASN A 248 26.05 18.78 15.56
N ILE A 249 27.16 18.02 15.55
CA ILE A 249 27.08 16.56 15.47
C ILE A 249 26.39 15.93 16.69
N THR A 250 26.55 16.56 17.88
CA THR A 250 25.87 16.12 19.11
C THR A 250 24.36 16.33 19.01
N GLU A 251 23.93 17.47 18.52
CA GLU A 251 22.51 17.76 18.30
C GLU A 251 21.90 16.78 17.30
N ILE A 252 22.57 16.53 16.18
CA ILE A 252 22.10 15.55 15.19
C ILE A 252 22.02 14.15 15.79
N ALA A 253 23.03 13.71 16.55
CA ALA A 253 22.99 12.42 17.22
C ALA A 253 21.73 12.28 18.10
N ASN A 254 21.44 13.28 18.92
CA ASN A 254 20.27 13.31 19.78
C ASN A 254 18.95 13.29 18.97
N LEU A 255 18.86 14.13 17.92
CA LEU A 255 17.65 14.23 17.08
C LEU A 255 17.33 12.92 16.36
N VAL A 256 18.34 12.11 16.03
CA VAL A 256 18.13 10.81 15.38
C VAL A 256 18.10 9.64 16.36
N GLY A 257 18.08 9.90 17.68
CA GLY A 257 17.86 8.90 18.72
C GLY A 257 19.11 8.18 19.23
N TYR A 258 20.27 8.85 19.19
CA TYR A 258 21.51 8.39 19.84
C TYR A 258 21.83 9.25 21.04
N GLU A 259 21.79 8.70 22.22
CA GLU A 259 22.19 9.40 23.47
C GLU A 259 23.69 9.66 23.55
N ASN A 260 24.51 8.79 22.91
CA ASN A 260 25.96 8.92 22.89
C ASN A 260 26.45 9.37 21.50
N PRO A 261 26.91 10.63 21.35
CA PRO A 261 27.39 11.16 20.07
C PRO A 261 28.68 10.48 19.55
N LEU A 262 29.50 9.92 20.45
CA LEU A 262 30.71 9.20 20.03
C LEU A 262 30.31 7.84 19.41
N TYR A 263 29.34 7.17 20.00
CA TYR A 263 28.80 5.94 19.42
C TYR A 263 28.12 6.23 18.04
N PHE A 264 27.35 7.29 17.95
CA PHE A 264 26.78 7.76 16.68
C PHE A 264 27.84 7.98 15.62
N SER A 265 28.93 8.72 15.96
CA SER A 265 30.01 9.04 15.02
C SER A 265 30.74 7.79 14.53
N ARG A 266 30.97 6.80 15.40
CA ARG A 266 31.55 5.50 15.03
C ARG A 266 30.60 4.69 14.13
N PHE A 267 29.33 4.64 14.48
CA PHE A 267 28.31 3.98 13.67
C PHE A 267 28.21 4.62 12.27
N PHE A 268 28.10 5.95 12.20
CA PHE A 268 28.01 6.68 10.94
C PHE A 268 29.24 6.42 10.07
N ARG A 269 30.45 6.47 10.64
CA ARG A 269 31.71 6.18 9.93
C ARG A 269 31.74 4.75 9.39
N LYS A 270 31.25 3.78 10.17
CA LYS A 270 31.17 2.38 9.74
C LYS A 270 30.23 2.23 8.53
N GLN A 271 29.14 2.96 8.49
CA GLN A 271 28.14 2.86 7.41
C GLN A 271 28.48 3.70 6.18
N CYS A 272 29.12 4.86 6.36
CA CYS A 272 29.37 5.83 5.28
C CYS A 272 30.86 5.92 4.86
N GLY A 273 31.76 5.20 5.51
CA GLY A 273 33.21 5.27 5.24
C GLY A 273 33.89 6.50 5.80
N MET A 274 33.16 7.52 6.25
CA MET A 274 33.69 8.79 6.76
C MET A 274 32.89 9.29 7.96
N SER A 275 33.50 10.16 8.79
CA SER A 275 32.82 10.75 9.95
C SER A 275 31.69 11.71 9.51
N PRO A 276 30.69 11.98 10.39
CA PRO A 276 29.63 12.96 10.10
C PRO A 276 30.18 14.34 9.71
N SER A 277 31.24 14.81 10.40
CA SER A 277 31.87 16.10 10.10
C SER A 277 32.57 16.13 8.74
N GLN A 278 33.23 15.03 8.35
CA GLN A 278 33.81 14.88 7.01
C GLN A 278 32.73 14.83 5.93
N PHE A 279 31.63 14.10 6.19
CA PHE A 279 30.48 14.02 5.28
C PHE A 279 29.93 15.42 5.02
N ARG A 280 29.68 16.23 6.04
CA ARG A 280 29.20 17.61 5.88
C ARG A 280 30.17 18.48 5.07
N LYS A 281 31.48 18.41 5.36
CA LYS A 281 32.47 19.15 4.59
C LYS A 281 32.47 18.81 3.10
N GLN A 282 32.31 17.52 2.79
CA GLN A 282 32.28 17.07 1.40
C GLN A 282 31.03 17.57 0.65
N LEU A 283 29.87 17.68 1.32
CA LEU A 283 28.65 18.25 0.73
C LEU A 283 28.88 19.72 0.35
N VAL A 284 29.50 20.52 1.23
CA VAL A 284 29.78 21.93 0.95
C VAL A 284 30.75 22.07 -0.24
N LEU A 285 31.84 21.29 -0.29
CA LEU A 285 32.79 21.30 -1.41
C LEU A 285 32.14 20.89 -2.74
N ASN A 286 31.22 19.92 -2.70
CA ASN A 286 30.51 19.50 -3.92
C ASN A 286 29.50 20.57 -4.40
N ALA A 287 28.90 21.33 -3.50
CA ALA A 287 27.99 22.44 -3.84
C ALA A 287 28.74 23.62 -4.46
N GLU A 288 29.97 23.91 -3.99
CA GLU A 288 30.82 24.98 -4.54
C GLU A 288 31.43 24.64 -5.91
N ASN A 289 31.60 23.36 -6.24
CA ASN A 289 32.15 22.86 -7.50
C ASN A 289 31.08 22.53 -8.56
N CYS A 290 29.77 22.79 -8.31
CA CYS A 290 28.74 22.60 -9.29
C CYS A 290 28.75 23.80 -10.27
N PRO A 291 29.06 23.64 -11.57
CA PRO A 291 29.02 24.75 -12.53
C PRO A 291 27.57 25.29 -12.60
N LYS A 292 27.50 26.64 -12.51
CA LYS A 292 26.24 27.39 -12.67
C LYS A 292 25.68 27.27 -14.07
#